data_43035a8436d60e44e51edda82988c8d8
#
_entry.id   43035a8436d60e44e51edda82988c8d8
#
_cell.length_a   1.000
_cell.length_b   1.000
_cell.length_c   1.000
_cell.angle_alpha   90.00
_cell.angle_beta   90.00
_cell.angle_gamma   90.00
#
_symmetry.space_group_name_H-M   'P 1'
#
loop_
_entity.id
_entity.type
_entity.pdbx_description
1 polymer ?
#
loop_
_entity_poly.entity_id
_entity_poly.type
_entity_poly.pdbx_seq_one_letter_code
_entity_poly.pdbx_strand_id
1 'polypeptide(L)'
;VQWWPAFALIAVAALSPSAIAAADPAVPQPGTSCDASLGDAMTWPDGTAPLACTGGPTGYQWSTVDSPYPVSARWVSFGPPMKLHGEGLRNAAIQSGDWTATPLDPDSRCGAEQIAVVPGVGAGPPRDVEGEPGRPLSLQVVPLLFSIEMTGDCLWQKVSP
;
A
#
# COMPACT_ATOMS: atom_id res chain seq x y z
N VAL A 1 -34.14 71.78 -4.50
CA VAL A 1 -32.96 71.07 -5.06
C VAL A 1 -32.64 69.95 -4.12
N GLN A 2 -32.93 68.68 -4.53
CA GLN A 2 -32.83 67.48 -3.73
C GLN A 2 -31.61 66.65 -4.26
N TRP A 3 -30.61 66.51 -3.43
CA TRP A 3 -29.42 65.72 -3.75
C TRP A 3 -29.62 64.31 -3.18
N TRP A 4 -29.58 63.32 -4.04
CA TRP A 4 -29.52 61.93 -3.63
C TRP A 4 -28.07 61.42 -3.69
N PRO A 5 -27.55 60.78 -2.65
CA PRO A 5 -26.25 60.12 -2.74
C PRO A 5 -26.42 58.74 -3.38
N ALA A 6 -25.65 58.45 -4.44
CA ALA A 6 -25.52 57.14 -5.05
C ALA A 6 -24.65 56.26 -4.16
N PHE A 7 -25.20 55.19 -3.63
CA PHE A 7 -24.42 54.13 -2.97
C PHE A 7 -23.89 53.17 -4.02
N ALA A 8 -22.57 53.13 -4.18
CA ALA A 8 -21.87 52.13 -5.00
C ALA A 8 -21.73 50.83 -4.19
N LEU A 9 -22.40 49.78 -4.63
CA LEU A 9 -22.24 48.44 -4.10
C LEU A 9 -20.96 47.81 -4.70
N ILE A 10 -19.94 47.63 -3.89
CA ILE A 10 -18.74 46.86 -4.25
C ILE A 10 -19.02 45.40 -3.99
N ALA A 11 -19.21 44.61 -5.04
CA ALA A 11 -19.31 43.17 -4.96
C ALA A 11 -17.91 42.55 -4.78
N VAL A 12 -17.59 42.06 -3.59
CA VAL A 12 -16.36 41.31 -3.34
C VAL A 12 -16.61 39.87 -3.78
N ALA A 13 -16.02 39.46 -4.90
CA ALA A 13 -16.01 38.06 -5.36
C ALA A 13 -15.04 37.26 -4.47
N ALA A 14 -15.57 36.41 -3.60
CA ALA A 14 -14.79 35.45 -2.83
C ALA A 14 -14.29 34.34 -3.76
N LEU A 15 -13.00 34.34 -4.08
CA LEU A 15 -12.32 33.21 -4.74
C LEU A 15 -12.17 32.08 -3.70
N SER A 16 -13.05 31.07 -3.77
CA SER A 16 -12.88 29.85 -3.00
C SER A 16 -11.70 29.05 -3.57
N PRO A 17 -10.69 28.67 -2.76
CA PRO A 17 -9.66 27.76 -3.22
C PRO A 17 -10.32 26.39 -3.50
N SER A 18 -10.25 25.94 -4.74
CA SER A 18 -10.62 24.56 -5.09
C SER A 18 -9.62 23.62 -4.43
N ALA A 19 -10.04 22.85 -3.44
CA ALA A 19 -9.26 21.75 -2.91
C ALA A 19 -9.07 20.73 -4.05
N ILE A 20 -7.83 20.55 -4.47
CA ILE A 20 -7.46 19.44 -5.37
C ILE A 20 -7.59 18.20 -4.51
N ALA A 21 -8.66 17.42 -4.73
CA ALA A 21 -8.77 16.09 -4.17
C ALA A 21 -7.60 15.26 -4.74
N ALA A 22 -6.71 14.79 -3.87
CA ALA A 22 -5.74 13.77 -4.26
C ALA A 22 -6.56 12.55 -4.74
N ALA A 23 -6.32 12.12 -5.98
CA ALA A 23 -6.92 10.89 -6.46
C ALA A 23 -6.32 9.73 -5.64
N ASP A 24 -7.18 8.85 -5.12
CA ASP A 24 -6.72 7.61 -4.53
C ASP A 24 -5.80 6.89 -5.53
N PRO A 25 -4.65 6.35 -5.08
CA PRO A 25 -3.75 5.63 -5.97
C PRO A 25 -4.51 4.50 -6.66
N ALA A 26 -4.43 4.48 -7.96
CA ALA A 26 -5.13 3.48 -8.76
C ALA A 26 -4.52 2.10 -8.48
N VAL A 27 -5.37 1.12 -8.15
CA VAL A 27 -4.96 -0.28 -8.02
C VAL A 27 -4.30 -0.73 -9.32
N PRO A 28 -3.08 -1.27 -9.28
CA PRO A 28 -2.34 -1.70 -10.47
C PRO A 28 -3.13 -2.67 -11.34
N GLN A 29 -2.98 -2.50 -12.65
CA GLN A 29 -3.55 -3.40 -13.65
C GLN A 29 -2.43 -3.94 -14.55
N PRO A 30 -2.53 -5.17 -15.08
CA PRO A 30 -1.57 -5.69 -16.03
C PRO A 30 -1.33 -4.73 -17.21
N GLY A 31 -0.06 -4.45 -17.50
CA GLY A 31 0.34 -3.56 -18.59
C GLY A 31 0.39 -2.07 -18.24
N THR A 32 -0.06 -1.66 -17.06
CA THR A 32 0.10 -0.27 -16.60
C THR A 32 1.54 -0.03 -16.13
N SER A 33 2.01 1.22 -16.24
CA SER A 33 3.36 1.59 -15.78
C SER A 33 3.49 1.50 -14.26
N CYS A 34 4.66 1.13 -13.79
CA CYS A 34 5.07 1.25 -12.39
C CYS A 34 6.35 2.08 -12.29
N ASP A 35 6.59 2.64 -11.11
CA ASP A 35 7.82 3.38 -10.85
C ASP A 35 9.03 2.43 -10.81
N ALA A 36 10.18 2.86 -11.32
CA ALA A 36 11.41 2.06 -11.33
C ALA A 36 11.90 1.69 -9.92
N SER A 37 11.58 2.50 -8.91
CA SER A 37 11.88 2.21 -7.50
C SER A 37 11.14 0.98 -6.96
N LEU A 38 10.03 0.59 -7.62
CA LEU A 38 9.25 -0.60 -7.33
C LEU A 38 9.71 -1.84 -8.12
N GLY A 39 10.81 -1.73 -8.87
CA GLY A 39 11.33 -2.86 -9.65
C GLY A 39 11.45 -4.13 -8.79
N ASP A 40 11.01 -5.27 -9.34
CA ASP A 40 10.92 -6.59 -8.68
C ASP A 40 9.96 -6.67 -7.46
N ALA A 41 9.25 -5.60 -7.13
CA ALA A 41 8.21 -5.66 -6.12
C ALA A 41 6.93 -6.29 -6.72
N MET A 42 6.23 -7.04 -5.87
CA MET A 42 4.95 -7.66 -6.21
C MET A 42 3.79 -6.94 -5.52
N THR A 43 2.62 -7.04 -6.12
CA THR A 43 1.35 -6.70 -5.48
C THR A 43 0.32 -7.78 -5.78
N TRP A 44 -0.63 -7.93 -4.88
CA TRP A 44 -1.70 -8.91 -5.05
C TRP A 44 -3.05 -8.30 -4.69
N PRO A 45 -3.63 -7.49 -5.59
CA PRO A 45 -4.95 -6.92 -5.38
C PRO A 45 -6.00 -8.03 -5.20
N ASP A 46 -6.95 -7.82 -4.30
CA ASP A 46 -7.99 -8.79 -3.98
C ASP A 46 -8.75 -9.27 -5.22
N GLY A 47 -8.94 -10.59 -5.31
CA GLY A 47 -9.68 -11.23 -6.40
C GLY A 47 -8.98 -11.22 -7.76
N THR A 48 -7.70 -10.86 -7.82
CA THR A 48 -6.92 -10.81 -9.06
C THR A 48 -5.75 -11.77 -9.04
N ALA A 49 -5.03 -11.86 -10.16
CA ALA A 49 -3.72 -12.52 -10.19
C ALA A 49 -2.65 -11.60 -9.59
N PRO A 50 -1.59 -12.16 -8.97
CA PRO A 50 -0.48 -11.37 -8.49
C PRO A 50 0.26 -10.70 -9.66
N LEU A 51 0.74 -9.48 -9.42
CA LEU A 51 1.49 -8.69 -10.38
C LEU A 51 2.90 -8.42 -9.87
N ALA A 52 3.87 -8.30 -10.77
CA ALA A 52 5.22 -7.85 -10.48
C ALA A 52 5.56 -6.62 -11.32
N CYS A 53 6.24 -5.65 -10.74
CA CYS A 53 6.78 -4.50 -11.45
C CYS A 53 8.07 -4.92 -12.17
N THR A 54 8.01 -5.11 -13.47
CA THR A 54 9.13 -5.63 -14.28
C THR A 54 9.66 -4.60 -15.26
N GLY A 55 10.98 -4.49 -15.34
CA GLY A 55 11.65 -3.63 -16.31
C GLY A 55 11.64 -4.22 -17.72
N GLY A 56 11.43 -3.37 -18.73
CA GLY A 56 11.44 -3.74 -20.14
C GLY A 56 12.03 -2.61 -21.02
N PRO A 57 12.06 -2.80 -22.35
CA PRO A 57 12.63 -1.81 -23.27
C PRO A 57 11.96 -0.43 -23.21
N THR A 58 10.70 -0.37 -22.79
CA THR A 58 9.87 0.84 -22.70
C THR A 58 9.73 1.40 -21.29
N GLY A 59 10.44 0.83 -20.31
CA GLY A 59 10.33 1.21 -18.89
C GLY A 59 9.79 0.08 -18.02
N TYR A 60 9.35 0.43 -16.82
CA TYR A 60 8.77 -0.53 -15.86
C TYR A 60 7.26 -0.60 -16.01
N GLN A 61 6.72 -1.82 -15.95
CA GLN A 61 5.28 -2.05 -16.01
C GLN A 61 4.85 -3.25 -15.14
N TRP A 62 3.60 -3.23 -14.70
CA TRP A 62 3.00 -4.33 -13.98
C TRP A 62 2.70 -5.50 -14.91
N SER A 63 3.28 -6.64 -14.63
CA SER A 63 3.12 -7.88 -15.41
C SER A 63 2.52 -8.96 -14.52
N THR A 64 1.60 -9.75 -15.06
CA THR A 64 1.02 -10.90 -14.35
C THR A 64 2.10 -11.92 -14.00
N VAL A 65 2.11 -12.37 -12.75
CA VAL A 65 2.98 -13.44 -12.28
C VAL A 65 2.29 -14.77 -12.54
N ASP A 66 2.90 -15.60 -13.39
CA ASP A 66 2.39 -16.94 -13.71
C ASP A 66 2.82 -17.96 -12.65
N SER A 67 2.40 -17.73 -11.42
CA SER A 67 2.59 -18.64 -10.31
C SER A 67 1.37 -18.60 -9.39
N PRO A 68 0.76 -19.74 -9.08
CA PRO A 68 -0.33 -19.79 -8.11
C PRO A 68 0.14 -19.53 -6.67
N TYR A 69 1.46 -19.56 -6.43
CA TYR A 69 2.08 -19.38 -5.12
C TYR A 69 3.28 -18.44 -5.23
N PRO A 70 3.04 -17.15 -5.51
CA PRO A 70 4.13 -16.19 -5.60
C PRO A 70 4.74 -15.96 -4.22
N VAL A 71 6.06 -15.92 -4.16
CA VAL A 71 6.82 -15.53 -2.96
C VAL A 71 7.73 -14.37 -3.30
N SER A 72 7.75 -13.34 -2.45
CA SER A 72 8.60 -12.18 -2.67
C SER A 72 9.17 -11.66 -1.35
N ALA A 73 10.36 -11.06 -1.44
CA ALA A 73 10.96 -10.24 -0.39
C ALA A 73 10.56 -8.75 -0.52
N ARG A 74 9.75 -8.41 -1.55
CA ARG A 74 9.28 -7.05 -1.82
C ARG A 74 7.82 -7.08 -2.24
N TRP A 75 6.97 -6.41 -1.46
CA TRP A 75 5.54 -6.29 -1.72
C TRP A 75 5.13 -4.83 -1.75
N VAL A 76 4.09 -4.49 -2.50
CA VAL A 76 3.50 -3.15 -2.51
C VAL A 76 2.02 -3.27 -2.20
N SER A 77 1.56 -2.53 -1.21
CA SER A 77 0.14 -2.33 -0.92
C SER A 77 -0.32 -0.98 -1.49
N PHE A 78 -1.58 -0.92 -1.96
CA PHE A 78 -2.20 0.27 -2.56
C PHE A 78 -3.57 0.50 -1.94
N GLY A 79 -3.64 1.30 -0.88
CA GLY A 79 -4.90 1.67 -0.23
C GLY A 79 -5.69 0.50 0.36
N PRO A 80 -6.45 -0.28 -0.45
CA PRO A 80 -7.18 -1.44 0.04
C PRO A 80 -6.25 -2.46 0.70
N PRO A 81 -6.70 -3.12 1.78
CA PRO A 81 -5.89 -4.13 2.46
C PRO A 81 -5.44 -5.24 1.51
N MET A 82 -4.16 -5.59 1.55
CA MET A 82 -3.58 -6.71 0.80
C MET A 82 -3.25 -7.84 1.77
N LYS A 83 -3.85 -9.00 1.56
CA LYS A 83 -3.68 -10.15 2.45
C LYS A 83 -2.75 -11.19 1.86
N LEU A 84 -1.71 -11.56 2.63
CA LEU A 84 -0.73 -12.57 2.27
C LEU A 84 -0.72 -13.72 3.30
N HIS A 85 -0.44 -14.93 2.83
CA HIS A 85 -0.21 -16.09 3.71
C HIS A 85 1.26 -16.16 4.11
N GLY A 86 1.50 -16.48 5.38
CA GLY A 86 2.84 -16.68 5.91
C GLY A 86 3.25 -18.12 6.09
N GLU A 87 4.42 -18.32 6.69
CA GLU A 87 5.10 -19.64 6.85
C GLU A 87 4.39 -20.59 7.84
N GLY A 88 3.36 -20.13 8.54
CA GLY A 88 2.47 -21.00 9.31
C GLY A 88 1.55 -21.86 8.44
N LEU A 89 1.46 -21.55 7.15
CA LEU A 89 0.72 -22.31 6.15
C LEU A 89 1.66 -22.81 5.05
N ARG A 90 1.15 -23.75 4.23
CA ARG A 90 1.85 -24.15 2.99
C ARG A 90 1.81 -22.99 1.97
N ASN A 91 2.83 -22.93 1.13
CA ASN A 91 2.90 -21.96 0.02
C ASN A 91 2.86 -20.50 0.50
N ALA A 92 3.71 -20.18 1.48
CA ALA A 92 3.85 -18.83 2.01
C ALA A 92 4.22 -17.84 0.92
N ALA A 93 3.51 -16.72 0.85
CA ALA A 93 3.83 -15.59 -0.04
C ALA A 93 4.86 -14.65 0.60
N ILE A 94 4.88 -14.59 1.93
CA ILE A 94 5.79 -13.76 2.72
C ILE A 94 6.54 -14.60 3.74
N GLN A 95 7.83 -14.32 3.90
CA GLN A 95 8.73 -15.00 4.84
C GLN A 95 8.79 -14.25 6.18
N SER A 96 8.98 -14.98 7.26
CA SER A 96 9.24 -14.40 8.58
C SER A 96 10.59 -13.65 8.64
N GLY A 97 10.74 -12.81 9.64
CA GLY A 97 11.92 -11.98 9.87
C GLY A 97 11.62 -10.50 9.90
N ASP A 98 12.67 -9.68 9.82
CA ASP A 98 12.55 -8.23 9.88
C ASP A 98 12.17 -7.65 8.52
N TRP A 99 11.21 -6.74 8.54
CA TRP A 99 10.69 -6.04 7.39
C TRP A 99 10.61 -4.54 7.64
N THR A 100 10.72 -3.77 6.58
CA THR A 100 10.47 -2.33 6.59
C THR A 100 9.39 -2.00 5.58
N ALA A 101 8.39 -1.24 6.02
CA ALA A 101 7.39 -0.63 5.14
C ALA A 101 7.76 0.84 4.93
N THR A 102 7.92 1.25 3.68
CA THR A 102 8.21 2.63 3.31
C THR A 102 6.99 3.23 2.63
N PRO A 103 6.40 4.31 3.15
CA PRO A 103 5.30 5.00 2.50
C PRO A 103 5.70 5.48 1.10
N LEU A 104 4.81 5.36 0.12
CA LEU A 104 5.03 5.80 -1.25
C LEU A 104 4.70 7.28 -1.45
N ASP A 105 3.97 7.87 -0.50
CA ASP A 105 3.71 9.31 -0.45
C ASP A 105 3.75 9.84 1.00
N PRO A 106 3.90 11.16 1.20
CA PRO A 106 4.08 11.76 2.53
C PRO A 106 2.87 11.61 3.46
N ASP A 107 1.69 11.40 2.93
CA ASP A 107 0.44 11.30 3.70
C ASP A 107 0.07 9.84 3.98
N SER A 108 0.69 8.89 3.27
CA SER A 108 0.46 7.47 3.48
C SER A 108 0.96 7.00 4.84
N ARG A 109 0.15 6.12 5.44
CA ARG A 109 0.46 5.44 6.68
C ARG A 109 0.49 3.94 6.45
N CYS A 110 1.62 3.31 6.75
CA CYS A 110 1.77 1.87 6.63
C CYS A 110 1.23 1.19 7.88
N GLY A 111 0.42 0.15 7.70
CA GLY A 111 -0.11 -0.65 8.79
C GLY A 111 -0.13 -2.14 8.43
N ALA A 112 -0.08 -2.99 9.43
CA ALA A 112 -0.20 -4.44 9.26
C ALA A 112 -0.94 -5.09 10.43
N GLU A 113 -1.86 -6.00 10.10
CA GLU A 113 -2.44 -6.95 11.05
C GLU A 113 -1.83 -8.33 10.81
N GLN A 114 -1.28 -8.95 11.84
CA GLN A 114 -0.69 -10.28 11.77
C GLN A 114 -1.48 -11.28 12.62
N ILE A 115 -1.74 -12.46 12.05
CA ILE A 115 -2.33 -13.59 12.75
C ILE A 115 -1.34 -14.75 12.68
N ALA A 116 -0.91 -15.27 13.82
CA ALA A 116 -0.03 -16.44 13.89
C ALA A 116 -0.82 -17.73 14.03
N VAL A 117 -0.25 -18.85 13.56
CA VAL A 117 -0.74 -20.20 13.89
C VAL A 117 -0.37 -20.52 15.33
N VAL A 118 -1.37 -20.92 16.11
CA VAL A 118 -1.18 -21.47 17.46
C VAL A 118 -1.37 -22.97 17.40
N PRO A 119 -0.33 -23.79 17.70
CA PRO A 119 -0.42 -25.23 17.66
C PRO A 119 -1.58 -25.78 18.50
N GLY A 120 -2.40 -26.64 17.92
CA GLY A 120 -3.56 -27.24 18.60
C GLY A 120 -4.80 -26.35 18.70
N VAL A 121 -4.70 -25.07 18.32
CA VAL A 121 -5.80 -24.10 18.36
C VAL A 121 -6.19 -23.60 16.95
N GLY A 122 -5.22 -23.38 16.07
CA GLY A 122 -5.43 -22.82 14.74
C GLY A 122 -4.97 -21.37 14.66
N ALA A 123 -5.79 -20.48 14.11
CA ALA A 123 -5.48 -19.06 14.05
C ALA A 123 -5.51 -18.41 15.45
N GLY A 124 -4.44 -17.74 15.81
CA GLY A 124 -4.33 -16.97 17.06
C GLY A 124 -5.02 -15.58 16.98
N PRO A 125 -4.91 -14.79 18.04
CA PRO A 125 -5.44 -13.42 18.03
C PRO A 125 -4.65 -12.53 17.07
N PRO A 126 -5.30 -11.54 16.45
CA PRO A 126 -4.64 -10.55 15.61
C PRO A 126 -3.70 -9.66 16.44
N ARG A 127 -2.65 -9.18 15.77
CA ARG A 127 -1.69 -8.22 16.30
C ARG A 127 -1.52 -7.12 15.28
N ASP A 128 -1.88 -5.90 15.66
CA ASP A 128 -1.81 -4.72 14.82
C ASP A 128 -0.52 -3.97 15.07
N VAL A 129 0.03 -3.39 14.01
CA VAL A 129 1.08 -2.39 14.05
C VAL A 129 0.78 -1.32 13.02
N GLU A 130 0.94 -0.06 13.42
CA GLU A 130 0.68 1.08 12.54
C GLU A 130 1.82 2.10 12.70
N GLY A 131 2.29 2.63 11.56
CA GLY A 131 3.32 3.66 11.51
C GLY A 131 2.72 5.08 11.57
N GLU A 132 3.59 6.07 11.57
CA GLU A 132 3.21 7.48 11.40
C GLU A 132 3.12 7.81 9.90
N PRO A 133 2.27 8.79 9.50
CA PRO A 133 2.21 9.23 8.10
C PRO A 133 3.59 9.64 7.56
N GLY A 134 3.90 9.22 6.35
CA GLY A 134 5.14 9.55 5.66
C GLY A 134 6.42 8.99 6.29
N ARG A 135 6.32 8.14 7.32
CA ARG A 135 7.47 7.56 8.01
C ARG A 135 7.58 6.06 7.80
N PRO A 136 8.79 5.53 7.58
CA PRO A 136 8.99 4.09 7.52
C PRO A 136 8.56 3.40 8.82
N LEU A 137 7.91 2.24 8.67
CA LEU A 137 7.52 1.35 9.75
C LEU A 137 8.42 0.11 9.71
N SER A 138 9.10 -0.18 10.84
CA SER A 138 9.80 -1.45 11.03
C SER A 138 8.90 -2.43 11.76
N LEU A 139 8.80 -3.65 11.24
CA LEU A 139 8.03 -4.71 11.89
C LEU A 139 8.75 -6.05 11.76
N GLN A 140 8.49 -6.93 12.71
CA GLN A 140 8.89 -8.32 12.62
C GLN A 140 7.71 -9.16 12.15
N VAL A 141 7.84 -9.79 10.99
CA VAL A 141 6.91 -10.82 10.53
C VAL A 141 7.17 -12.08 11.35
N VAL A 142 6.15 -12.51 12.10
CA VAL A 142 6.29 -13.60 13.08
C VAL A 142 6.53 -14.95 12.40
N PRO A 143 7.33 -15.85 13.02
CA PRO A 143 7.36 -17.27 12.65
C PRO A 143 5.97 -17.86 12.78
N LEU A 144 5.63 -18.88 12.02
CA LEU A 144 4.31 -19.50 11.99
C LEU A 144 3.17 -18.52 11.67
N LEU A 145 3.47 -17.48 10.90
CA LEU A 145 2.47 -16.53 10.42
C LEU A 145 1.36 -17.27 9.64
N PHE A 146 0.10 -17.12 10.08
CA PHE A 146 -1.06 -17.58 9.33
C PHE A 146 -1.34 -16.64 8.17
N SER A 147 -1.53 -15.35 8.49
CA SER A 147 -1.74 -14.31 7.51
C SER A 147 -1.24 -12.96 8.03
N ILE A 148 -0.89 -12.10 7.08
CA ILE A 148 -0.67 -10.67 7.30
C ILE A 148 -1.56 -9.88 6.35
N GLU A 149 -2.21 -8.85 6.87
CA GLU A 149 -2.97 -7.89 6.10
C GLU A 149 -2.22 -6.56 6.13
N MET A 150 -1.79 -6.10 4.97
CA MET A 150 -0.98 -4.90 4.79
C MET A 150 -1.83 -3.76 4.26
N THR A 151 -1.74 -2.59 4.87
CA THR A 151 -2.55 -1.41 4.54
C THR A 151 -1.68 -0.19 4.23
N GLY A 152 -2.28 0.78 3.54
CA GLY A 152 -1.63 2.00 3.07
C GLY A 152 -0.88 1.81 1.75
N ASP A 153 -0.45 2.92 1.16
CA ASP A 153 0.36 2.92 -0.06
C ASP A 153 1.83 2.79 0.32
N CYS A 154 2.30 1.55 0.41
CA CYS A 154 3.59 1.24 1.03
C CYS A 154 4.36 0.18 0.27
N LEU A 155 5.67 0.40 0.18
CA LEU A 155 6.63 -0.62 -0.25
C LEU A 155 7.14 -1.37 0.98
N TRP A 156 6.87 -2.66 1.03
CA TRP A 156 7.28 -3.60 2.08
C TRP A 156 8.50 -4.36 1.61
N GLN A 157 9.59 -4.30 2.36
CA GLN A 157 10.84 -4.96 2.00
C GLN A 157 11.37 -5.78 3.17
N LYS A 158 11.76 -7.02 2.90
CA LYS A 158 12.48 -7.84 3.86
C LYS A 158 13.86 -7.25 4.07
N VAL A 159 14.23 -7.04 5.32
CA VAL A 159 15.59 -6.63 5.69
C VAL A 159 16.48 -7.86 5.52
N SER A 160 17.51 -7.74 4.67
CA SER A 160 18.51 -8.80 4.55
C SER A 160 19.31 -8.91 5.84
N PRO A 161 19.63 -10.14 6.30
CA PRO A 161 20.47 -10.32 7.48
C PRO A 161 21.90 -9.83 7.26
#